data_98c56727e13948e5b7d1be0b03217709
#
_entry.id   98c56727e13948e5b7d1be0b03217709
#
_cell.length_a   1.000
_cell.length_b   1.000
_cell.length_c   1.000
_cell.angle_alpha   90.00
_cell.angle_beta   90.00
_cell.angle_gamma   90.00
#
_symmetry.space_group_name_H-M   'P 1'
#
loop_
_entity.id
_entity.type
_entity.pdbx_description
1 polymer ?
#
loop_
_entity_poly.entity_id
_entity_poly.type
_entity_poly.pdbx_seq_one_letter_code
_entity_poly.pdbx_strand_id
1 'polypeptide(L)'
;MSSVLERHVRNRLIFPAITSMIICLLYYTDNWGYRLLLAGIFLWFSLKEGRFIAYLCILCSITVSISYRLQEYSFLEEKTTSAQITVFTDTIRANGNFLTMEGRLSENKQKLQLSYQVNTEAELKTWLNFRGKGIELTAEGEFISPAKKRNLYNFDQEAYFRNHRISGRFQIQKIEQITMQNHWRNWLQRKRGSFISFVQSEFPQKTSVYINSLLWGYKDAGFREPEEIFRESGLLHLFSLSGLHIQFYLGWLYYLFRRIGWPLHVSIIPLSLLTICYVSIAGSSISVLRASLLFLLRLLVKLLNKHYSTMDLFAVVFWLLLLFDPRFLFHAGGQLSFFMSFLFILISFDGDWLKKTASHVLFTMITMPLIVWHFYEWPILGSLFTLLIAPVFKFLFLPGVLFLTLFNRWLPETLLLLIEEGLILFERIIDFSSGSSLIIGRLPLVLSGMYIFGLLICMDRLKEQPVKHLFYVGLFSFIFLTLPFLRFSSTIAFIDVGQGDSIFL
;
A
#
# COMPACT_ATOMS: atom_id res chain seq x y z
N MET A 1 -36.59 -7.14 -15.00
CA MET A 1 -36.02 -6.09 -14.13
C MET A 1 -34.50 -6.10 -14.07
N SER A 2 -33.82 -7.26 -13.96
CA SER A 2 -32.34 -7.33 -13.89
C SER A 2 -31.59 -6.82 -15.14
N SER A 3 -32.07 -7.09 -16.35
CA SER A 3 -31.42 -6.67 -17.62
C SER A 3 -31.48 -5.17 -17.90
N VAL A 4 -32.53 -4.49 -17.44
CA VAL A 4 -32.68 -3.03 -17.60
C VAL A 4 -31.74 -2.28 -16.66
N LEU A 5 -31.66 -2.72 -15.40
CA LEU A 5 -30.76 -2.16 -14.40
C LEU A 5 -29.29 -2.34 -14.83
N GLU A 6 -28.96 -3.51 -15.34
CA GLU A 6 -27.60 -3.85 -15.82
C GLU A 6 -27.14 -2.94 -16.99
N ARG A 7 -28.05 -2.60 -17.92
CA ARG A 7 -27.75 -1.66 -19.02
C ARG A 7 -27.51 -0.23 -18.54
N HIS A 8 -28.25 0.23 -17.53
CA HIS A 8 -28.10 1.60 -16.99
C HIS A 8 -26.84 1.79 -16.15
N VAL A 9 -26.32 0.71 -15.57
CA VAL A 9 -25.17 0.73 -14.64
C VAL A 9 -23.84 0.43 -15.33
N ARG A 10 -23.87 -0.34 -16.42
CA ARG A 10 -22.67 -0.81 -17.11
C ARG A 10 -21.79 0.36 -17.58
N ASN A 11 -20.51 0.34 -17.22
CA ASN A 11 -19.49 1.36 -17.47
C ASN A 11 -19.76 2.73 -16.81
N ARG A 12 -20.66 2.81 -15.82
CA ARG A 12 -21.03 4.06 -15.15
C ARG A 12 -20.79 4.07 -13.66
N LEU A 13 -20.38 2.94 -13.04
CA LEU A 13 -20.11 2.87 -11.61
C LEU A 13 -18.90 3.68 -11.16
N ILE A 14 -18.05 4.10 -12.10
CA ILE A 14 -16.93 4.99 -11.81
C ILE A 14 -17.42 6.37 -11.29
N PHE A 15 -18.59 6.84 -11.69
CA PHE A 15 -19.11 8.14 -11.29
C PHE A 15 -19.48 8.22 -9.79
N PRO A 16 -20.26 7.25 -9.22
CA PRO A 16 -20.43 7.19 -7.78
C PRO A 16 -19.13 7.08 -6.98
N ALA A 17 -18.14 6.37 -7.51
CA ALA A 17 -16.83 6.26 -6.88
C ALA A 17 -16.09 7.61 -6.85
N ILE A 18 -16.09 8.37 -7.95
CA ILE A 18 -15.49 9.71 -8.04
C ILE A 18 -16.21 10.70 -7.11
N THR A 19 -17.54 10.73 -7.08
CA THR A 19 -18.27 11.63 -6.18
C THR A 19 -17.99 11.32 -4.71
N SER A 20 -17.90 10.03 -4.34
CA SER A 20 -17.51 9.60 -3.01
C SER A 20 -16.08 10.02 -2.64
N MET A 21 -15.14 9.94 -3.60
CA MET A 21 -13.78 10.45 -3.42
C MET A 21 -13.75 11.96 -3.14
N ILE A 22 -14.51 12.74 -3.91
CA ILE A 22 -14.58 14.20 -3.74
C ILE A 22 -15.15 14.57 -2.35
N ILE A 23 -16.12 13.82 -1.86
CA ILE A 23 -16.65 13.98 -0.50
C ILE A 23 -15.54 13.75 0.56
N CYS A 24 -14.75 12.69 0.42
CA CYS A 24 -13.61 12.47 1.34
C CYS A 24 -12.61 13.61 1.30
N LEU A 25 -12.25 14.11 0.10
CA LEU A 25 -11.37 15.25 -0.06
C LEU A 25 -11.92 16.52 0.57
N LEU A 26 -13.24 16.72 0.47
CA LEU A 26 -13.93 17.86 1.07
C LEU A 26 -13.84 17.83 2.61
N TYR A 27 -14.09 16.67 3.23
CA TYR A 27 -13.95 16.52 4.68
C TYR A 27 -12.51 16.66 5.16
N TYR A 28 -11.54 16.22 4.37
CA TYR A 28 -10.14 16.27 4.75
C TYR A 28 -9.54 17.68 4.65
N THR A 29 -9.89 18.44 3.59
CA THR A 29 -9.27 19.73 3.28
C THR A 29 -10.16 20.94 3.59
N ASP A 30 -11.46 20.71 3.83
CA ASP A 30 -12.51 21.75 3.95
C ASP A 30 -12.43 22.82 2.84
N ASN A 31 -12.02 22.44 1.64
CA ASN A 31 -11.85 23.37 0.52
C ASN A 31 -13.17 23.53 -0.25
N TRP A 32 -13.65 24.80 -0.35
CA TRP A 32 -14.88 25.14 -1.07
C TRP A 32 -14.85 24.76 -2.56
N GLY A 33 -13.69 24.68 -3.20
CA GLY A 33 -13.54 24.26 -4.58
C GLY A 33 -14.07 22.85 -4.83
N TYR A 34 -13.94 21.93 -3.86
CA TYR A 34 -14.54 20.58 -3.96
C TYR A 34 -16.07 20.62 -3.87
N ARG A 35 -16.66 21.60 -3.19
CA ARG A 35 -18.12 21.81 -3.15
C ARG A 35 -18.65 22.20 -4.52
N LEU A 36 -17.98 23.13 -5.21
CA LEU A 36 -18.32 23.53 -6.57
C LEU A 36 -18.13 22.40 -7.58
N LEU A 37 -17.02 21.67 -7.47
CA LEU A 37 -16.76 20.51 -8.32
C LEU A 37 -17.87 19.46 -8.17
N LEU A 38 -18.27 19.17 -6.93
CA LEU A 38 -19.34 18.23 -6.63
C LEU A 38 -20.67 18.68 -7.23
N ALA A 39 -21.05 19.96 -7.03
CA ALA A 39 -22.26 20.54 -7.59
C ALA A 39 -22.27 20.49 -9.13
N GLY A 40 -21.14 20.82 -9.78
CA GLY A 40 -20.96 20.73 -11.22
C GLY A 40 -21.13 19.31 -11.75
N ILE A 41 -20.55 18.32 -11.08
CA ILE A 41 -20.68 16.91 -11.45
C ILE A 41 -22.14 16.43 -11.30
N PHE A 42 -22.83 16.76 -10.19
CA PHE A 42 -24.23 16.40 -10.03
C PHE A 42 -25.13 17.06 -11.07
N LEU A 43 -24.90 18.32 -11.42
CA LEU A 43 -25.63 19.00 -12.47
C LEU A 43 -25.40 18.31 -13.82
N TRP A 44 -24.15 17.97 -14.16
CA TRP A 44 -23.83 17.30 -15.40
C TRP A 44 -24.49 15.92 -15.51
N PHE A 45 -24.49 15.12 -14.43
CA PHE A 45 -25.15 13.81 -14.38
C PHE A 45 -26.66 13.92 -14.53
N SER A 46 -27.28 14.91 -13.87
CA SER A 46 -28.72 15.14 -13.98
C SER A 46 -29.14 15.46 -15.40
N LEU A 47 -28.25 16.14 -16.18
CA LEU A 47 -28.53 16.55 -17.53
C LEU A 47 -28.21 15.47 -18.59
N LYS A 48 -27.13 14.68 -18.40
CA LYS A 48 -26.61 13.76 -19.43
C LYS A 48 -26.79 12.28 -19.13
N GLU A 49 -26.52 11.85 -17.90
CA GLU A 49 -26.44 10.41 -17.56
C GLU A 49 -27.72 9.80 -16.98
N GLY A 50 -28.68 10.67 -16.68
CA GLY A 50 -29.98 10.29 -16.18
C GLY A 50 -30.08 10.22 -14.65
N ARG A 51 -31.32 10.35 -14.17
CA ARG A 51 -31.64 10.49 -12.74
C ARG A 51 -31.17 9.30 -11.90
N PHE A 52 -31.13 8.09 -12.45
CA PHE A 52 -30.71 6.90 -11.71
C PHE A 52 -29.24 6.98 -11.25
N ILE A 53 -28.32 7.38 -12.13
CA ILE A 53 -26.90 7.53 -11.77
C ILE A 53 -26.72 8.68 -10.76
N ALA A 54 -27.45 9.79 -10.91
CA ALA A 54 -27.42 10.87 -9.95
C ALA A 54 -27.87 10.41 -8.54
N TYR A 55 -28.96 9.64 -8.41
CA TYR A 55 -29.37 9.05 -7.14
C TYR A 55 -28.33 8.11 -6.55
N LEU A 56 -27.69 7.28 -7.38
CA LEU A 56 -26.65 6.38 -6.93
C LEU A 56 -25.42 7.15 -6.41
N CYS A 57 -25.02 8.23 -7.09
CA CYS A 57 -23.95 9.12 -6.65
C CYS A 57 -24.29 9.76 -5.29
N ILE A 58 -25.52 10.24 -5.10
CA ILE A 58 -25.98 10.81 -3.82
C ILE A 58 -25.93 9.76 -2.71
N LEU A 59 -26.48 8.57 -2.96
CA LEU A 59 -26.50 7.48 -1.99
C LEU A 59 -25.10 7.07 -1.56
N CYS A 60 -24.19 6.84 -2.53
CA CYS A 60 -22.80 6.48 -2.26
C CYS A 60 -22.07 7.60 -1.51
N SER A 61 -22.31 8.86 -1.85
CA SER A 61 -21.72 10.01 -1.16
C SER A 61 -22.20 10.13 0.29
N ILE A 62 -23.50 9.90 0.54
CA ILE A 62 -24.08 9.91 1.91
C ILE A 62 -23.47 8.79 2.75
N THR A 63 -23.40 7.57 2.21
CA THR A 63 -22.86 6.42 2.97
C THR A 63 -21.40 6.63 3.34
N VAL A 64 -20.58 7.17 2.43
CA VAL A 64 -19.19 7.50 2.71
C VAL A 64 -19.06 8.67 3.70
N SER A 65 -19.94 9.69 3.61
CA SER A 65 -20.00 10.79 4.60
C SER A 65 -20.27 10.28 6.00
N ILE A 66 -21.25 9.38 6.15
CA ILE A 66 -21.58 8.76 7.43
C ILE A 66 -20.38 7.96 7.94
N SER A 67 -19.78 7.13 7.08
CA SER A 67 -18.59 6.35 7.44
C SER A 67 -17.43 7.23 7.90
N TYR A 68 -17.18 8.33 7.19
CA TYR A 68 -16.12 9.27 7.55
C TYR A 68 -16.32 9.88 8.95
N ARG A 69 -17.56 10.32 9.24
CA ARG A 69 -17.93 10.90 10.54
C ARG A 69 -17.92 9.88 11.69
N LEU A 70 -18.44 8.66 11.45
CA LEU A 70 -18.41 7.60 12.47
C LEU A 70 -17.00 7.15 12.84
N GLN A 71 -16.01 7.48 12.02
CA GLN A 71 -14.62 7.17 12.23
C GLN A 71 -13.84 8.40 12.71
N GLU A 72 -14.51 9.32 13.42
CA GLU A 72 -13.84 10.43 14.08
C GLU A 72 -12.70 9.95 14.96
N TYR A 73 -11.64 10.72 14.96
CA TYR A 73 -10.37 10.37 15.53
C TYR A 73 -9.80 11.59 16.25
N SER A 74 -9.30 11.38 17.47
CA SER A 74 -8.66 12.40 18.27
C SER A 74 -7.28 11.96 18.72
N PHE A 75 -6.35 12.89 18.82
CA PHE A 75 -5.10 12.67 19.50
C PHE A 75 -5.31 12.65 21.02
N LEU A 76 -4.50 11.84 21.71
CA LEU A 76 -4.44 11.88 23.17
C LEU A 76 -3.62 13.07 23.61
N GLU A 77 -4.02 13.66 24.74
CA GLU A 77 -3.26 14.72 25.38
C GLU A 77 -1.98 14.17 26.02
N GLU A 78 -0.94 14.99 26.03
CA GLU A 78 0.32 14.67 26.66
C GLU A 78 0.16 14.59 28.18
N LYS A 79 0.43 13.43 28.72
CA LYS A 79 0.46 13.22 30.18
C LYS A 79 1.23 11.95 30.53
N THR A 80 1.87 11.97 31.69
CA THR A 80 2.46 10.78 32.29
C THR A 80 1.39 10.05 33.07
N THR A 81 1.23 8.75 32.82
CA THR A 81 0.20 7.94 33.48
C THR A 81 0.53 6.44 33.39
N SER A 82 -0.08 5.63 34.25
CA SER A 82 -0.14 4.18 34.04
C SER A 82 -1.27 3.85 33.07
N ALA A 83 -0.99 2.98 32.11
CA ALA A 83 -1.93 2.58 31.07
C ALA A 83 -1.93 1.05 30.90
N GLN A 84 -3.14 0.51 30.70
CA GLN A 84 -3.32 -0.88 30.33
C GLN A 84 -3.51 -1.00 28.83
N ILE A 85 -2.63 -1.76 28.17
CA ILE A 85 -2.50 -1.78 26.72
C ILE A 85 -2.44 -3.21 26.20
N THR A 86 -3.35 -3.57 25.31
CA THR A 86 -3.25 -4.82 24.54
C THR A 86 -2.23 -4.64 23.42
N VAL A 87 -1.14 -5.39 23.46
CA VAL A 87 -0.04 -5.27 22.48
C VAL A 87 -0.28 -6.19 21.29
N PHE A 88 -0.02 -5.68 20.10
CA PHE A 88 0.00 -6.46 18.86
C PHE A 88 1.39 -7.03 18.64
N THR A 89 1.62 -8.23 19.16
CA THR A 89 2.96 -8.86 19.23
C THR A 89 3.55 -9.20 17.88
N ASP A 90 2.75 -9.28 16.83
CA ASP A 90 3.17 -9.41 15.42
C ASP A 90 3.79 -8.14 14.86
N THR A 91 3.61 -6.99 15.52
CA THR A 91 4.16 -5.70 15.11
C THR A 91 5.47 -5.35 15.82
N ILE A 92 5.94 -6.18 16.74
CA ILE A 92 7.18 -5.94 17.49
C ILE A 92 8.37 -5.88 16.53
N ARG A 93 9.05 -4.74 16.51
CA ARG A 93 10.25 -4.48 15.71
C ARG A 93 11.35 -3.96 16.61
N ALA A 94 12.52 -4.55 16.49
CA ALA A 94 13.73 -4.09 17.16
C ALA A 94 14.54 -3.16 16.25
N ASN A 95 15.05 -2.08 16.82
CA ASN A 95 15.95 -1.15 16.18
C ASN A 95 17.07 -0.77 17.15
N GLY A 96 18.14 -1.52 17.14
CA GLY A 96 19.14 -1.44 18.22
C GLY A 96 18.48 -1.76 19.57
N ASN A 97 18.67 -0.87 20.53
CA ASN A 97 18.09 -0.99 21.87
C ASN A 97 16.65 -0.48 22.00
N PHE A 98 16.03 -0.04 20.87
CA PHE A 98 14.66 0.44 20.88
C PHE A 98 13.72 -0.60 20.29
N LEU A 99 12.65 -0.89 21.00
CA LEU A 99 11.50 -1.63 20.49
C LEU A 99 10.40 -0.67 20.11
N THR A 100 9.84 -0.92 18.93
CA THR A 100 8.61 -0.28 18.48
C THR A 100 7.54 -1.33 18.24
N MET A 101 6.33 -1.07 18.69
CA MET A 101 5.19 -1.98 18.53
C MET A 101 3.90 -1.18 18.46
N GLU A 102 2.84 -1.80 17.98
CA GLU A 102 1.50 -1.21 18.02
C GLU A 102 0.69 -1.87 19.15
N GLY A 103 -0.23 -1.10 19.71
CA GLY A 103 -1.13 -1.60 20.75
C GLY A 103 -2.45 -0.87 20.76
N ARG A 104 -3.34 -1.29 21.64
CA ARG A 104 -4.64 -0.68 21.87
C ARG A 104 -4.87 -0.45 23.34
N LEU A 105 -5.27 0.75 23.74
CA LEU A 105 -5.72 1.04 25.08
C LEU A 105 -6.91 0.14 25.45
N SER A 106 -6.89 -0.45 26.64
CA SER A 106 -7.96 -1.35 27.08
C SER A 106 -9.27 -0.60 27.35
N GLU A 107 -9.18 0.66 27.79
CA GLU A 107 -10.33 1.50 28.13
C GLU A 107 -11.16 1.91 26.89
N ASN A 108 -10.55 2.62 25.95
CA ASN A 108 -11.26 3.28 24.84
C ASN A 108 -10.98 2.66 23.48
N LYS A 109 -10.18 1.58 23.42
CA LYS A 109 -9.80 0.86 22.20
C LYS A 109 -9.01 1.70 21.17
N GLN A 110 -8.47 2.85 21.59
CA GLN A 110 -7.64 3.68 20.72
C GLN A 110 -6.33 2.98 20.37
N LYS A 111 -5.91 3.13 19.11
CA LYS A 111 -4.66 2.55 18.60
C LYS A 111 -3.48 3.46 18.97
N LEU A 112 -2.42 2.87 19.48
CA LEU A 112 -1.19 3.56 19.88
C LEU A 112 0.02 2.96 19.18
N GLN A 113 1.03 3.79 18.98
CA GLN A 113 2.39 3.37 18.72
C GLN A 113 3.14 3.35 20.07
N LEU A 114 3.68 2.20 20.42
CA LEU A 114 4.44 2.01 21.65
C LEU A 114 5.93 2.06 21.35
N SER A 115 6.70 2.71 22.20
CA SER A 115 8.17 2.71 22.17
C SER A 115 8.72 2.33 23.53
N TYR A 116 9.69 1.42 23.55
CA TYR A 116 10.32 0.95 24.75
C TYR A 116 11.82 0.82 24.54
N GLN A 117 12.62 1.30 25.50
CA GLN A 117 14.06 1.17 25.46
C GLN A 117 14.46 -0.07 26.27
N VAL A 118 15.10 -1.01 25.61
CA VAL A 118 15.59 -2.26 26.19
C VAL A 118 17.00 -2.05 26.73
N ASN A 119 17.25 -2.52 27.94
CA ASN A 119 18.54 -2.33 28.59
C ASN A 119 19.52 -3.49 28.36
N THR A 120 19.01 -4.70 28.08
CA THR A 120 19.84 -5.89 27.91
C THR A 120 19.42 -6.72 26.69
N GLU A 121 20.38 -7.44 26.13
CA GLU A 121 20.12 -8.36 25.01
C GLU A 121 19.18 -9.52 25.40
N ALA A 122 19.23 -9.96 26.64
CA ALA A 122 18.34 -10.99 27.18
C ALA A 122 16.89 -10.51 27.22
N GLU A 123 16.67 -9.25 27.58
CA GLU A 123 15.36 -8.62 27.56
C GLU A 123 14.83 -8.49 26.13
N LEU A 124 15.68 -8.08 25.18
CA LEU A 124 15.33 -8.02 23.77
C LEU A 124 14.86 -9.40 23.26
N LYS A 125 15.60 -10.46 23.56
CA LYS A 125 15.21 -11.84 23.20
C LYS A 125 13.88 -12.22 23.82
N THR A 126 13.61 -11.82 25.06
CA THR A 126 12.34 -12.07 25.74
C THR A 126 11.18 -11.40 25.01
N TRP A 127 11.33 -10.14 24.60
CA TRP A 127 10.32 -9.42 23.82
C TRP A 127 10.05 -10.06 22.46
N LEU A 128 11.09 -10.48 21.75
CA LEU A 128 10.95 -11.19 20.48
C LEU A 128 10.24 -12.53 20.65
N ASN A 129 10.44 -13.23 21.78
CA ASN A 129 9.75 -14.48 22.14
C ASN A 129 8.27 -14.29 22.50
N PHE A 130 7.79 -13.06 22.68
CA PHE A 130 6.35 -12.78 22.81
C PHE A 130 5.61 -12.78 21.48
N ARG A 131 6.30 -12.78 20.36
CA ARG A 131 5.64 -12.91 19.05
C ARG A 131 4.78 -14.16 19.00
N GLY A 132 3.55 -13.99 18.54
CA GLY A 132 2.58 -15.09 18.51
C GLY A 132 1.85 -15.37 19.82
N LYS A 133 2.17 -14.66 20.90
CA LYS A 133 1.45 -14.73 22.18
C LYS A 133 0.53 -13.51 22.31
N GLY A 134 -0.60 -13.66 22.99
CA GLY A 134 -1.42 -12.52 23.37
C GLY A 134 -0.89 -11.93 24.68
N ILE A 135 -0.51 -10.68 24.68
CA ILE A 135 -0.06 -9.97 25.89
C ILE A 135 -0.87 -8.70 26.11
N GLU A 136 -1.14 -8.45 27.37
CA GLU A 136 -1.63 -7.19 27.88
C GLU A 136 -0.59 -6.64 28.84
N LEU A 137 -0.25 -5.39 28.63
CA LEU A 137 0.82 -4.68 29.33
C LEU A 137 0.18 -3.62 30.21
N THR A 138 0.52 -3.63 31.51
CA THR A 138 0.32 -2.48 32.40
C THR A 138 1.67 -1.80 32.55
N ALA A 139 1.76 -0.54 32.13
CA ALA A 139 3.01 0.20 32.13
C ALA A 139 2.81 1.66 32.49
N GLU A 140 3.78 2.21 33.22
CA GLU A 140 3.94 3.65 33.40
C GLU A 140 4.72 4.22 32.23
N GLY A 141 4.28 5.37 31.74
CA GLY A 141 4.90 6.02 30.61
C GLY A 141 4.26 7.35 30.29
N GLU A 142 4.68 7.92 29.18
CA GLU A 142 4.24 9.23 28.71
C GLU A 142 3.55 9.12 27.37
N PHE A 143 2.35 9.73 27.26
CA PHE A 143 1.70 9.94 26.00
C PHE A 143 2.35 11.15 25.32
N ILE A 144 2.89 10.93 24.13
CA ILE A 144 3.55 11.95 23.30
C ILE A 144 2.70 12.20 22.08
N SER A 145 2.30 13.43 21.88
CA SER A 145 1.62 13.87 20.66
C SER A 145 2.55 13.77 19.45
N PRO A 146 2.02 13.48 18.26
CA PRO A 146 2.84 13.42 17.06
C PRO A 146 3.46 14.79 16.76
N ALA A 147 4.73 14.80 16.40
CA ALA A 147 5.43 16.03 16.07
C ALA A 147 4.81 16.71 14.83
N LYS A 148 4.55 18.00 14.95
CA LYS A 148 4.15 18.83 13.80
C LYS A 148 5.32 18.99 12.85
N LYS A 149 5.02 19.10 11.57
CA LYS A 149 6.01 19.38 10.55
C LYS A 149 6.69 20.73 10.81
N ARG A 150 8.01 20.73 11.01
CA ARG A 150 8.80 21.95 11.27
C ARG A 150 9.39 22.55 9.99
N ASN A 151 9.84 21.71 9.06
CA ASN A 151 10.44 22.13 7.79
C ASN A 151 9.59 21.72 6.59
N LEU A 152 9.73 22.44 5.47
CA LEU A 152 8.90 22.32 4.26
C LEU A 152 8.78 20.88 3.72
N TYR A 153 9.85 20.11 3.74
CA TYR A 153 9.90 18.78 3.13
C TYR A 153 10.09 17.65 4.15
N ASN A 154 10.01 17.94 5.45
CA ASN A 154 10.08 16.93 6.49
C ASN A 154 8.85 16.03 6.47
N PHE A 155 9.04 14.81 7.02
CA PHE A 155 7.95 13.88 7.26
C PHE A 155 6.92 14.49 8.23
N ASP A 156 5.67 14.47 7.81
CA ASP A 156 4.54 14.95 8.60
C ASP A 156 3.99 13.79 9.46
N GLN A 157 4.49 13.69 10.69
CA GLN A 157 4.09 12.63 11.61
C GLN A 157 2.64 12.79 12.06
N GLU A 158 2.15 14.01 12.22
CA GLU A 158 0.76 14.26 12.58
C GLU A 158 -0.19 13.76 11.49
N ALA A 159 0.06 14.11 10.22
CA ALA A 159 -0.72 13.63 9.09
C ALA A 159 -0.64 12.09 8.95
N TYR A 160 0.54 11.51 9.16
CA TYR A 160 0.72 10.06 9.14
C TYR A 160 -0.11 9.38 10.21
N PHE A 161 -0.06 9.84 11.47
CA PHE A 161 -0.81 9.27 12.59
C PHE A 161 -2.32 9.41 12.37
N ARG A 162 -2.78 10.59 11.94
CA ARG A 162 -4.17 10.86 11.58
C ARG A 162 -4.67 9.89 10.52
N ASN A 163 -3.90 9.69 9.47
CA ASN A 163 -4.27 8.82 8.36
C ASN A 163 -4.28 7.34 8.76
N HIS A 164 -3.41 6.90 9.68
CA HIS A 164 -3.34 5.53 10.19
C HIS A 164 -4.16 5.29 11.47
N ARG A 165 -4.90 6.30 11.93
CA ARG A 165 -5.72 6.28 13.17
C ARG A 165 -4.90 5.90 14.41
N ILE A 166 -3.69 6.41 14.51
CA ILE A 166 -2.81 6.22 15.66
C ILE A 166 -2.99 7.43 16.57
N SER A 167 -3.62 7.26 17.74
CA SER A 167 -4.00 8.37 18.65
C SER A 167 -2.83 9.02 19.36
N GLY A 168 -1.63 8.44 19.28
CA GLY A 168 -0.41 9.00 19.86
C GLY A 168 0.67 7.96 19.97
N ARG A 169 1.82 8.39 20.47
CA ARG A 169 2.90 7.51 20.89
C ARG A 169 2.86 7.37 22.40
N PHE A 170 2.99 6.18 22.91
CA PHE A 170 3.19 5.92 24.33
C PHE A 170 4.62 5.44 24.55
N GLN A 171 5.42 6.28 25.22
CA GLN A 171 6.79 5.93 25.57
C GLN A 171 6.77 5.24 26.93
N ILE A 172 7.04 3.95 26.92
CA ILE A 172 7.08 3.12 28.11
C ILE A 172 8.37 3.46 28.87
N GLN A 173 8.21 3.91 30.13
CA GLN A 173 9.31 4.15 31.05
C GLN A 173 9.53 2.96 31.97
N LYS A 174 8.45 2.38 32.51
CA LYS A 174 8.50 1.24 33.42
C LYS A 174 7.36 0.29 33.15
N ILE A 175 7.67 -0.98 33.11
CA ILE A 175 6.69 -2.05 32.96
C ILE A 175 6.34 -2.55 34.36
N GLU A 176 5.06 -2.46 34.73
CA GLU A 176 4.58 -2.94 36.03
C GLU A 176 4.19 -4.41 35.94
N GLN A 177 3.43 -4.78 34.90
CA GLN A 177 2.91 -6.12 34.73
C GLN A 177 2.76 -6.51 33.28
N ILE A 178 3.10 -7.76 32.98
CA ILE A 178 2.80 -8.39 31.68
C ILE A 178 1.88 -9.57 31.95
N THR A 179 0.66 -9.51 31.41
CA THR A 179 -0.31 -10.61 31.54
C THR A 179 -0.51 -11.29 30.19
N MET A 180 -0.59 -12.62 30.21
CA MET A 180 -0.87 -13.40 29.01
C MET A 180 -2.38 -13.49 28.80
N GLN A 181 -2.88 -12.90 27.71
CA GLN A 181 -4.29 -12.96 27.37
C GLN A 181 -4.51 -13.54 25.96
N ASN A 182 -5.23 -14.66 25.91
CA ASN A 182 -5.53 -15.36 24.65
C ASN A 182 -6.91 -15.00 24.12
N HIS A 183 -7.15 -13.72 23.81
CA HIS A 183 -8.40 -13.31 23.18
C HIS A 183 -8.56 -13.94 21.78
N TRP A 184 -9.72 -14.54 21.50
CA TRP A 184 -9.99 -15.18 20.19
C TRP A 184 -9.90 -14.19 19.02
N ARG A 185 -10.25 -12.91 19.25
CA ARG A 185 -10.15 -11.83 18.24
C ARG A 185 -8.73 -11.62 17.73
N ASN A 186 -7.72 -11.91 18.54
CA ASN A 186 -6.31 -11.74 18.17
C ASN A 186 -5.66 -13.06 17.71
N TRP A 187 -6.47 -14.10 17.46
CA TRP A 187 -5.98 -15.41 17.05
C TRP A 187 -5.17 -15.36 15.74
N LEU A 188 -5.68 -14.66 14.73
CA LEU A 188 -4.97 -14.53 13.44
C LEU A 188 -3.66 -13.74 13.57
N GLN A 189 -3.64 -12.68 14.39
CA GLN A 189 -2.40 -11.92 14.67
C GLN A 189 -1.37 -12.78 15.40
N ARG A 190 -1.81 -13.58 16.39
CA ARG A 190 -0.92 -14.54 17.06
C ARG A 190 -0.36 -15.57 16.10
N LYS A 191 -1.20 -16.12 15.22
CA LYS A 191 -0.75 -17.08 14.19
C LYS A 191 0.26 -16.42 13.25
N ARG A 192 0.03 -15.17 12.83
CA ARG A 192 1.01 -14.41 12.04
C ARG A 192 2.34 -14.28 12.78
N GLY A 193 2.32 -13.87 14.07
CA GLY A 193 3.53 -13.77 14.89
C GLY A 193 4.26 -15.10 15.01
N SER A 194 3.54 -16.21 15.22
CA SER A 194 4.13 -17.56 15.27
C SER A 194 4.78 -17.96 13.94
N PHE A 195 4.16 -17.63 12.80
CA PHE A 195 4.76 -17.90 11.49
C PHE A 195 6.02 -17.07 11.26
N ILE A 196 6.01 -15.79 11.64
CA ILE A 196 7.21 -14.93 11.53
C ILE A 196 8.38 -15.53 12.35
N SER A 197 8.11 -15.91 13.59
CA SER A 197 9.14 -16.53 14.46
C SER A 197 9.62 -17.88 13.91
N PHE A 198 8.71 -18.72 13.42
CA PHE A 198 9.04 -19.99 12.77
C PHE A 198 9.99 -19.78 11.57
N VAL A 199 9.67 -18.84 10.70
CA VAL A 199 10.53 -18.55 9.53
C VAL A 199 11.90 -18.02 9.97
N GLN A 200 11.96 -17.20 11.02
CA GLN A 200 13.23 -16.67 11.53
C GLN A 200 14.11 -17.74 12.22
N SER A 201 13.50 -18.82 12.75
CA SER A 201 14.26 -19.92 13.38
C SER A 201 14.73 -21.00 12.42
N GLU A 202 13.98 -21.20 11.31
CA GLU A 202 14.21 -22.34 10.40
C GLU A 202 15.03 -21.97 9.17
N PHE A 203 15.10 -20.68 8.81
CA PHE A 203 15.76 -20.24 7.58
C PHE A 203 16.95 -19.33 7.85
N PRO A 204 17.97 -19.31 6.97
CA PRO A 204 19.04 -18.33 7.00
C PRO A 204 18.51 -16.89 6.96
N GLN A 205 19.33 -15.95 7.41
CA GLN A 205 18.89 -14.59 7.71
C GLN A 205 18.23 -13.87 6.51
N LYS A 206 18.91 -13.79 5.36
CA LYS A 206 18.34 -13.11 4.17
C LYS A 206 17.11 -13.85 3.66
N THR A 207 17.16 -15.18 3.57
CA THR A 207 16.03 -16.02 3.15
C THR A 207 14.81 -15.80 4.03
N SER A 208 14.98 -15.74 5.35
CA SER A 208 13.88 -15.49 6.30
C SER A 208 13.27 -14.10 6.11
N VAL A 209 14.07 -13.08 5.85
CA VAL A 209 13.64 -11.71 5.56
C VAL A 209 12.76 -11.66 4.31
N TYR A 210 13.16 -12.33 3.24
CA TYR A 210 12.37 -12.40 2.00
C TYR A 210 11.07 -13.19 2.18
N ILE A 211 11.10 -14.35 2.84
CA ILE A 211 9.89 -15.14 3.12
C ILE A 211 8.89 -14.31 3.93
N ASN A 212 9.33 -13.65 5.01
CA ASN A 212 8.46 -12.85 5.86
C ASN A 212 7.90 -11.64 5.14
N SER A 213 8.68 -10.97 4.30
CA SER A 213 8.24 -9.84 3.49
C SER A 213 7.20 -10.24 2.44
N LEU A 214 7.44 -11.33 1.70
CA LEU A 214 6.64 -11.73 0.55
C LEU A 214 5.38 -12.53 0.89
N LEU A 215 5.39 -13.30 2.00
CA LEU A 215 4.21 -14.06 2.43
C LEU A 215 3.39 -13.28 3.47
N TRP A 216 4.03 -12.68 4.46
CA TRP A 216 3.36 -12.12 5.62
C TRP A 216 3.35 -10.60 5.66
N GLY A 217 4.05 -9.94 4.73
CA GLY A 217 4.19 -8.48 4.71
C GLY A 217 4.94 -7.92 5.91
N TYR A 218 5.73 -8.76 6.59
CA TYR A 218 6.51 -8.35 7.74
C TYR A 218 7.91 -7.96 7.31
N LYS A 219 8.31 -6.74 7.65
CA LYS A 219 9.64 -6.18 7.39
C LYS A 219 10.29 -5.86 8.72
N ASP A 220 11.38 -6.52 9.04
CA ASP A 220 12.20 -6.28 10.23
C ASP A 220 13.42 -5.40 9.91
N ALA A 221 14.32 -5.26 10.88
CA ALA A 221 15.56 -4.50 10.70
C ALA A 221 16.45 -5.06 9.58
N GLY A 222 16.42 -6.38 9.34
CA GLY A 222 17.18 -7.02 8.26
C GLY A 222 16.69 -6.67 6.85
N PHE A 223 15.47 -6.11 6.72
CA PHE A 223 14.93 -5.65 5.44
C PHE A 223 15.35 -4.21 5.09
N ARG A 224 16.00 -3.45 5.98
CA ARG A 224 16.34 -2.04 5.74
C ARG A 224 17.28 -1.84 4.57
N GLU A 225 18.38 -2.57 4.56
CA GLU A 225 19.36 -2.52 3.49
C GLU A 225 18.76 -2.92 2.13
N PRO A 226 18.08 -4.09 2.00
CA PRO A 226 17.33 -4.42 0.80
C PRO A 226 16.26 -3.40 0.43
N GLU A 227 15.56 -2.82 1.42
CA GLU A 227 14.53 -1.80 1.15
C GLU A 227 15.09 -0.55 0.50
N GLU A 228 16.27 -0.10 0.91
CA GLU A 228 16.95 1.05 0.33
C GLU A 228 17.39 0.76 -1.10
N ILE A 229 18.05 -0.37 -1.34
CA ILE A 229 18.46 -0.84 -2.68
C ILE A 229 17.24 -0.93 -3.62
N PHE A 230 16.13 -1.53 -3.15
CA PHE A 230 14.92 -1.68 -3.97
C PHE A 230 14.17 -0.36 -4.17
N ARG A 231 14.25 0.59 -3.25
CA ARG A 231 13.69 1.92 -3.42
C ARG A 231 14.43 2.70 -4.49
N GLU A 232 15.75 2.75 -4.41
CA GLU A 232 16.59 3.46 -5.36
C GLU A 232 16.54 2.86 -6.78
N SER A 233 16.44 1.54 -6.87
CA SER A 233 16.27 0.84 -8.15
C SER A 233 14.82 0.86 -8.68
N GLY A 234 13.83 1.37 -7.90
CA GLY A 234 12.41 1.39 -8.27
C GLY A 234 11.70 0.04 -8.14
N LEU A 235 12.32 -0.97 -7.56
CA LEU A 235 11.78 -2.33 -7.42
C LEU A 235 11.03 -2.58 -6.11
N LEU A 236 11.00 -1.62 -5.18
CA LEU A 236 10.40 -1.79 -3.85
C LEU A 236 8.94 -2.30 -3.90
N HIS A 237 8.20 -1.93 -4.94
CA HIS A 237 6.82 -2.35 -5.12
C HIS A 237 6.66 -3.86 -5.39
N LEU A 238 7.67 -4.55 -5.91
CA LEU A 238 7.69 -6.01 -6.08
C LEU A 238 7.89 -6.74 -4.74
N PHE A 239 8.73 -6.19 -3.86
CA PHE A 239 9.04 -6.75 -2.54
C PHE A 239 8.11 -6.26 -1.42
N SER A 240 7.08 -5.52 -1.76
CA SER A 240 5.96 -5.18 -0.89
C SER A 240 4.74 -5.99 -1.30
N LEU A 241 3.95 -6.46 -0.33
CA LEU A 241 2.72 -7.20 -0.64
C LEU A 241 1.82 -6.39 -1.57
N SER A 242 1.57 -6.94 -2.74
CA SER A 242 0.87 -6.28 -3.85
C SER A 242 -0.24 -7.14 -4.45
N GLY A 243 -0.98 -6.57 -5.40
CA GLY A 243 -1.98 -7.29 -6.17
C GLY A 243 -1.43 -8.49 -6.93
N LEU A 244 -0.16 -8.48 -7.32
CA LEU A 244 0.50 -9.61 -7.99
C LEU A 244 0.56 -10.84 -7.08
N HIS A 245 0.90 -10.66 -5.80
CA HIS A 245 0.93 -11.74 -4.81
C HIS A 245 -0.45 -12.39 -4.64
N ILE A 246 -1.50 -11.56 -4.50
CA ILE A 246 -2.88 -12.04 -4.39
C ILE A 246 -3.30 -12.82 -5.63
N GLN A 247 -3.05 -12.28 -6.81
CA GLN A 247 -3.36 -12.95 -8.07
C GLN A 247 -2.59 -14.27 -8.22
N PHE A 248 -1.34 -14.30 -7.77
CA PHE A 248 -0.54 -15.51 -7.81
C PHE A 248 -1.10 -16.57 -6.85
N TYR A 249 -1.17 -16.27 -5.53
CA TYR A 249 -1.54 -17.27 -4.54
C TYR A 249 -3.00 -17.73 -4.67
N LEU A 250 -3.94 -16.79 -4.74
CA LEU A 250 -5.37 -17.15 -4.85
C LEU A 250 -5.74 -17.64 -6.25
N GLY A 251 -5.11 -17.09 -7.29
CA GLY A 251 -5.31 -17.53 -8.67
C GLY A 251 -4.80 -18.95 -8.90
N TRP A 252 -3.63 -19.29 -8.33
CA TRP A 252 -3.08 -20.63 -8.36
C TRP A 252 -3.94 -21.62 -7.58
N LEU A 253 -4.43 -21.24 -6.41
CA LEU A 253 -5.35 -22.05 -5.62
C LEU A 253 -6.68 -22.29 -6.34
N TYR A 254 -7.24 -21.26 -6.97
CA TYR A 254 -8.42 -21.40 -7.83
C TYR A 254 -8.16 -22.34 -9.00
N TYR A 255 -6.99 -22.25 -9.65
CA TYR A 255 -6.58 -23.16 -10.71
C TYR A 255 -6.50 -24.60 -10.21
N LEU A 256 -5.92 -24.86 -9.04
CA LEU A 256 -5.87 -26.20 -8.43
C LEU A 256 -7.27 -26.76 -8.19
N PHE A 257 -8.19 -26.00 -7.60
CA PHE A 257 -9.57 -26.44 -7.39
C PHE A 257 -10.25 -26.83 -8.72
N ARG A 258 -10.00 -26.05 -9.76
CA ARG A 258 -10.50 -26.36 -11.11
C ARG A 258 -9.89 -27.64 -11.69
N ARG A 259 -8.63 -27.91 -11.42
CA ARG A 259 -7.91 -29.12 -11.84
C ARG A 259 -8.43 -30.38 -11.13
N ILE A 260 -8.82 -30.27 -9.87
CA ILE A 260 -9.43 -31.35 -9.09
C ILE A 260 -10.89 -31.59 -9.53
N GLY A 261 -11.43 -30.75 -10.42
CA GLY A 261 -12.80 -30.88 -10.92
C GLY A 261 -13.87 -30.13 -10.10
N TRP A 262 -13.46 -29.33 -9.12
CA TRP A 262 -14.43 -28.56 -8.33
C TRP A 262 -15.10 -27.47 -9.18
N PRO A 263 -16.44 -27.44 -9.24
CA PRO A 263 -17.15 -26.36 -9.91
C PRO A 263 -17.02 -25.04 -9.12
N LEU A 264 -17.29 -23.92 -9.79
CA LEU A 264 -17.10 -22.58 -9.20
C LEU A 264 -17.93 -22.39 -7.91
N HIS A 265 -19.18 -22.86 -7.89
CA HIS A 265 -20.07 -22.71 -6.74
C HIS A 265 -19.57 -23.48 -5.49
N VAL A 266 -18.77 -24.54 -5.65
CA VAL A 266 -18.11 -25.25 -4.55
C VAL A 266 -16.81 -24.55 -4.17
N SER A 267 -16.03 -24.11 -5.16
CA SER A 267 -14.72 -23.50 -4.93
C SER A 267 -14.78 -22.11 -4.28
N ILE A 268 -15.88 -21.37 -4.47
CA ILE A 268 -15.96 -19.96 -4.02
C ILE A 268 -15.95 -19.85 -2.50
N ILE A 269 -16.54 -20.79 -1.77
CA ILE A 269 -16.57 -20.75 -0.29
C ILE A 269 -15.18 -20.89 0.31
N PRO A 270 -14.41 -21.98 0.03
CA PRO A 270 -13.05 -22.09 0.58
C PRO A 270 -12.12 -21.01 0.07
N LEU A 271 -12.25 -20.55 -1.18
CA LEU A 271 -11.48 -19.42 -1.68
C LEU A 271 -11.76 -18.12 -0.91
N SER A 272 -13.03 -17.84 -0.60
CA SER A 272 -13.40 -16.65 0.17
C SER A 272 -12.86 -16.73 1.59
N LEU A 273 -12.98 -17.87 2.27
CA LEU A 273 -12.44 -18.07 3.62
C LEU A 273 -10.92 -17.92 3.65
N LEU A 274 -10.22 -18.57 2.71
CA LEU A 274 -8.76 -18.46 2.59
C LEU A 274 -8.31 -17.04 2.26
N THR A 275 -9.08 -16.32 1.43
CA THR A 275 -8.80 -14.90 1.13
C THR A 275 -8.92 -14.04 2.40
N ILE A 276 -9.98 -14.20 3.19
CA ILE A 276 -10.18 -13.46 4.44
C ILE A 276 -9.06 -13.78 5.44
N CYS A 277 -8.72 -15.06 5.61
CA CYS A 277 -7.62 -15.49 6.46
C CYS A 277 -6.28 -14.89 6.00
N TYR A 278 -5.99 -14.98 4.70
CA TYR A 278 -4.75 -14.45 4.14
C TYR A 278 -4.62 -12.93 4.32
N VAL A 279 -5.68 -12.17 4.01
CA VAL A 279 -5.73 -10.71 4.21
C VAL A 279 -5.43 -10.35 5.66
N SER A 280 -6.05 -11.07 6.61
CA SER A 280 -5.87 -10.82 8.04
C SER A 280 -4.44 -11.14 8.52
N ILE A 281 -3.83 -12.20 7.99
CA ILE A 281 -2.45 -12.60 8.31
C ILE A 281 -1.43 -11.69 7.60
N ALA A 282 -1.70 -11.28 6.37
CA ALA A 282 -0.80 -10.42 5.57
C ALA A 282 -0.75 -8.96 6.04
N GLY A 283 -1.50 -8.59 7.09
CA GLY A 283 -1.48 -7.24 7.68
C GLY A 283 -2.41 -6.24 7.04
N SER A 284 -3.40 -6.68 6.24
CA SER A 284 -4.53 -5.87 5.72
C SER A 284 -4.12 -4.56 5.03
N SER A 285 -3.00 -4.55 4.31
CA SER A 285 -2.61 -3.36 3.53
C SER A 285 -3.66 -3.06 2.45
N ILE A 286 -3.82 -1.79 2.09
CA ILE A 286 -4.82 -1.33 1.10
C ILE A 286 -4.64 -2.04 -0.24
N SER A 287 -3.39 -2.29 -0.66
CA SER A 287 -3.08 -3.01 -1.90
C SER A 287 -3.58 -4.46 -1.89
N VAL A 288 -3.42 -5.14 -0.75
CA VAL A 288 -3.89 -6.51 -0.52
C VAL A 288 -5.41 -6.55 -0.47
N LEU A 289 -6.03 -5.65 0.31
CA LEU A 289 -7.51 -5.54 0.41
C LEU A 289 -8.14 -5.29 -0.96
N ARG A 290 -7.63 -4.32 -1.72
CA ARG A 290 -8.12 -4.00 -3.06
C ARG A 290 -8.05 -5.21 -3.99
N ALA A 291 -6.91 -5.89 -4.05
CA ALA A 291 -6.71 -7.02 -4.96
C ALA A 291 -7.57 -8.22 -4.56
N SER A 292 -7.71 -8.48 -3.26
CA SER A 292 -8.54 -9.55 -2.72
C SER A 292 -10.03 -9.32 -2.97
N LEU A 293 -10.52 -8.10 -2.71
CA LEU A 293 -11.91 -7.74 -3.01
C LEU A 293 -12.21 -7.83 -4.50
N LEU A 294 -11.29 -7.35 -5.35
CA LEU A 294 -11.47 -7.45 -6.80
C LEU A 294 -11.48 -8.90 -7.28
N PHE A 295 -10.63 -9.76 -6.70
CA PHE A 295 -10.61 -11.19 -7.00
C PHE A 295 -11.94 -11.85 -6.62
N LEU A 296 -12.41 -11.66 -5.39
CA LEU A 296 -13.68 -12.21 -4.90
C LEU A 296 -14.88 -11.69 -5.69
N LEU A 297 -14.91 -10.40 -6.01
CA LEU A 297 -16.00 -9.80 -6.78
C LEU A 297 -16.04 -10.36 -8.21
N ARG A 298 -14.89 -10.60 -8.84
CA ARG A 298 -14.82 -11.27 -10.15
C ARG A 298 -15.38 -12.70 -10.09
N LEU A 299 -15.05 -13.45 -9.04
CA LEU A 299 -15.58 -14.81 -8.85
C LEU A 299 -17.09 -14.78 -8.62
N LEU A 300 -17.60 -13.84 -7.82
CA LEU A 300 -19.02 -13.66 -7.56
C LEU A 300 -19.80 -13.32 -8.83
N VAL A 301 -19.31 -12.36 -9.61
CA VAL A 301 -19.92 -11.96 -10.89
C VAL A 301 -19.97 -13.14 -11.87
N LYS A 302 -18.89 -13.93 -11.93
CA LYS A 302 -18.83 -15.16 -12.74
C LYS A 302 -19.81 -16.22 -12.23
N LEU A 303 -19.95 -16.39 -10.91
CA LEU A 303 -20.93 -17.31 -10.32
C LEU A 303 -22.36 -16.94 -10.67
N LEU A 304 -22.66 -15.63 -10.66
CA LEU A 304 -23.99 -15.10 -10.98
C LEU A 304 -24.28 -15.04 -12.49
N ASN A 305 -23.35 -15.49 -13.34
CA ASN A 305 -23.43 -15.39 -14.79
C ASN A 305 -23.71 -13.95 -15.29
N LYS A 306 -23.09 -12.97 -14.61
CA LYS A 306 -23.22 -11.55 -14.96
C LYS A 306 -21.96 -11.03 -15.69
N HIS A 307 -22.17 -9.96 -16.47
CA HIS A 307 -21.09 -9.35 -17.25
C HIS A 307 -20.94 -7.86 -16.89
N TYR A 308 -20.01 -7.57 -15.99
CA TYR A 308 -19.61 -6.21 -15.65
C TYR A 308 -18.21 -5.92 -16.19
N SER A 309 -17.95 -4.67 -16.53
CA SER A 309 -16.61 -4.26 -16.97
C SER A 309 -15.62 -4.32 -15.79
N THR A 310 -14.33 -4.45 -16.12
CA THR A 310 -13.29 -4.37 -15.10
C THR A 310 -13.30 -3.00 -14.38
N MET A 311 -13.68 -1.94 -15.11
CA MET A 311 -13.84 -0.59 -14.55
C MET A 311 -14.97 -0.52 -13.52
N ASP A 312 -16.12 -1.16 -13.79
CA ASP A 312 -17.22 -1.19 -12.83
C ASP A 312 -16.84 -1.95 -11.55
N LEU A 313 -16.18 -3.11 -11.70
CA LEU A 313 -15.71 -3.89 -10.55
C LEU A 313 -14.67 -3.11 -9.73
N PHE A 314 -13.77 -2.42 -10.41
CA PHE A 314 -12.78 -1.54 -9.78
C PHE A 314 -13.46 -0.40 -8.99
N ALA A 315 -14.46 0.24 -9.59
CA ALA A 315 -15.22 1.32 -8.97
C ALA A 315 -15.97 0.85 -7.70
N VAL A 316 -16.60 -0.33 -7.75
CA VAL A 316 -17.25 -0.93 -6.59
C VAL A 316 -16.24 -1.23 -5.48
N VAL A 317 -15.09 -1.80 -5.81
CA VAL A 317 -14.03 -2.06 -4.81
C VAL A 317 -13.51 -0.77 -4.20
N PHE A 318 -13.32 0.27 -5.02
CA PHE A 318 -12.90 1.58 -4.55
C PHE A 318 -13.91 2.16 -3.55
N TRP A 319 -15.19 2.16 -3.89
CA TRP A 319 -16.25 2.64 -3.02
C TRP A 319 -16.38 1.81 -1.72
N LEU A 320 -16.30 0.48 -1.80
CA LEU A 320 -16.30 -0.38 -0.61
C LEU A 320 -15.14 -0.05 0.33
N LEU A 321 -13.94 0.18 -0.21
CA LEU A 321 -12.79 0.54 0.62
C LEU A 321 -12.93 1.94 1.22
N LEU A 322 -13.59 2.89 0.53
CA LEU A 322 -13.95 4.17 1.13
C LEU A 322 -14.94 4.05 2.30
N LEU A 323 -15.82 3.05 2.27
CA LEU A 323 -16.70 2.76 3.41
C LEU A 323 -15.92 2.17 4.59
N PHE A 324 -14.93 1.31 4.33
CA PHE A 324 -14.12 0.71 5.40
C PHE A 324 -13.11 1.69 6.00
N ASP A 325 -12.41 2.43 5.16
CA ASP A 325 -11.39 3.38 5.56
C ASP A 325 -11.26 4.54 4.57
N PRO A 326 -12.06 5.60 4.73
CA PRO A 326 -12.03 6.74 3.81
C PRO A 326 -10.68 7.48 3.80
N ARG A 327 -9.84 7.27 4.82
CA ARG A 327 -8.53 7.92 4.94
C ARG A 327 -7.44 7.28 4.09
N PHE A 328 -7.69 6.09 3.52
CA PHE A 328 -6.71 5.46 2.63
C PHE A 328 -6.33 6.34 1.42
N LEU A 329 -7.22 7.26 1.01
CA LEU A 329 -6.94 8.23 -0.05
C LEU A 329 -5.76 9.16 0.24
N PHE A 330 -5.39 9.30 1.51
CA PHE A 330 -4.32 10.20 1.97
C PHE A 330 -3.02 9.45 2.27
N HIS A 331 -3.00 8.12 2.07
CA HIS A 331 -1.81 7.29 2.17
C HIS A 331 -1.14 7.13 0.81
N ALA A 332 0.19 7.26 0.74
CA ALA A 332 0.95 7.00 -0.48
C ALA A 332 0.62 5.62 -1.09
N GLY A 333 0.58 4.57 -0.25
CA GLY A 333 0.25 3.22 -0.68
C GLY A 333 -1.16 3.09 -1.26
N GLY A 334 -2.17 3.78 -0.70
CA GLY A 334 -3.53 3.83 -1.22
C GLY A 334 -3.59 4.51 -2.59
N GLN A 335 -3.05 5.72 -2.67
CA GLN A 335 -3.03 6.52 -3.91
C GLN A 335 -2.31 5.77 -5.04
N LEU A 336 -1.08 5.32 -4.81
CA LEU A 336 -0.30 4.58 -5.81
C LEU A 336 -1.02 3.29 -6.23
N SER A 337 -1.54 2.52 -5.27
CA SER A 337 -2.22 1.26 -5.56
C SER A 337 -3.45 1.44 -6.46
N PHE A 338 -4.31 2.41 -6.16
CA PHE A 338 -5.50 2.68 -6.95
C PHE A 338 -5.18 3.35 -8.28
N PHE A 339 -4.30 4.34 -8.28
CA PHE A 339 -3.91 5.05 -9.50
C PHE A 339 -3.26 4.11 -10.54
N MET A 340 -2.27 3.31 -10.12
CA MET A 340 -1.65 2.33 -11.00
C MET A 340 -2.65 1.30 -11.53
N SER A 341 -3.59 0.82 -10.70
CA SER A 341 -4.59 -0.14 -11.14
C SER A 341 -5.61 0.47 -12.11
N PHE A 342 -5.97 1.72 -11.90
CA PHE A 342 -6.80 2.46 -12.84
C PHE A 342 -6.10 2.60 -14.19
N LEU A 343 -4.82 2.95 -14.21
CA LEU A 343 -4.02 3.03 -15.44
C LEU A 343 -3.90 1.67 -16.13
N PHE A 344 -3.73 0.57 -15.41
CA PHE A 344 -3.73 -0.79 -15.99
C PHE A 344 -5.05 -1.17 -16.65
N ILE A 345 -6.17 -0.55 -16.24
CA ILE A 345 -7.47 -0.75 -16.90
C ILE A 345 -7.58 0.12 -18.17
N LEU A 346 -6.99 1.33 -18.15
CA LEU A 346 -7.06 2.28 -19.26
C LEU A 346 -6.06 1.96 -20.36
N ILE A 347 -4.81 1.65 -19.99
CA ILE A 347 -3.72 1.41 -20.93
C ILE A 347 -3.79 -0.03 -21.41
N SER A 348 -3.94 -0.25 -22.71
CA SER A 348 -3.84 -1.57 -23.32
C SER A 348 -2.37 -1.96 -23.49
N PHE A 349 -2.03 -3.17 -23.04
CA PHE A 349 -0.71 -3.78 -23.23
C PHE A 349 -0.74 -4.85 -24.33
N ASP A 350 -1.68 -4.74 -25.26
CA ASP A 350 -1.83 -5.68 -26.36
C ASP A 350 -0.97 -5.27 -27.57
N GLY A 351 -0.70 -6.25 -28.43
CA GLY A 351 0.06 -6.06 -29.67
C GLY A 351 1.45 -6.67 -29.65
N ASP A 352 2.29 -6.24 -30.58
CA ASP A 352 3.69 -6.64 -30.70
C ASP A 352 4.54 -6.09 -29.54
N TRP A 353 5.79 -6.57 -29.47
CA TRP A 353 6.70 -6.17 -28.40
C TRP A 353 6.92 -4.66 -28.31
N LEU A 354 6.95 -3.95 -29.46
CA LEU A 354 7.17 -2.52 -29.51
C LEU A 354 5.99 -1.75 -28.89
N LYS A 355 4.75 -2.16 -29.18
CA LYS A 355 3.54 -1.56 -28.59
C LYS A 355 3.46 -1.82 -27.09
N LYS A 356 3.82 -3.03 -26.65
CA LYS A 356 3.89 -3.36 -25.23
C LYS A 356 4.92 -2.50 -24.49
N THR A 357 6.12 -2.34 -25.07
CA THR A 357 7.16 -1.48 -24.49
C THR A 357 6.71 -0.01 -24.47
N ALA A 358 6.08 0.48 -25.53
CA ALA A 358 5.54 1.84 -25.59
C ALA A 358 4.46 2.08 -24.54
N SER A 359 3.55 1.12 -24.34
CA SER A 359 2.52 1.17 -23.28
C SER A 359 3.15 1.15 -21.89
N HIS A 360 4.23 0.39 -21.70
CA HIS A 360 4.95 0.34 -20.41
C HIS A 360 5.67 1.66 -20.11
N VAL A 361 6.33 2.25 -21.10
CA VAL A 361 6.97 3.58 -20.96
C VAL A 361 5.91 4.64 -20.65
N LEU A 362 4.80 4.65 -21.37
CA LEU A 362 3.70 5.58 -21.12
C LEU A 362 3.15 5.42 -19.69
N PHE A 363 2.91 4.19 -19.26
CA PHE A 363 2.46 3.87 -17.89
C PHE A 363 3.42 4.45 -16.85
N THR A 364 4.72 4.24 -17.04
CA THR A 364 5.77 4.74 -16.14
C THR A 364 5.80 6.27 -16.11
N MET A 365 5.72 6.92 -17.27
CA MET A 365 5.69 8.38 -17.36
C MET A 365 4.45 8.99 -16.69
N ILE A 366 3.28 8.39 -16.88
CA ILE A 366 2.04 8.86 -16.21
C ILE A 366 2.10 8.67 -14.69
N THR A 367 2.75 7.62 -14.20
CA THR A 367 2.87 7.35 -12.75
C THR A 367 3.95 8.20 -12.07
N MET A 368 4.92 8.71 -12.83
CA MET A 368 6.08 9.45 -12.32
C MET A 368 5.69 10.63 -11.42
N PRO A 369 4.75 11.55 -11.77
CA PRO A 369 4.44 12.69 -10.91
C PRO A 369 3.94 12.29 -9.53
N LEU A 370 3.18 11.20 -9.44
CA LEU A 370 2.65 10.70 -8.16
C LEU A 370 3.77 10.05 -7.32
N ILE A 371 4.71 9.35 -7.96
CA ILE A 371 5.88 8.78 -7.28
C ILE A 371 6.73 9.92 -6.72
N VAL A 372 7.06 10.91 -7.54
CA VAL A 372 7.87 12.06 -7.14
C VAL A 372 7.18 12.90 -6.05
N TRP A 373 5.85 13.01 -6.07
CA TRP A 373 5.08 13.69 -5.01
C TRP A 373 5.29 13.09 -3.63
N HIS A 374 5.45 11.77 -3.55
CA HIS A 374 5.60 11.05 -2.27
C HIS A 374 7.04 10.81 -1.87
N PHE A 375 7.93 10.53 -2.84
CA PHE A 375 9.30 10.10 -2.57
C PHE A 375 10.36 11.13 -2.94
N TYR A 376 9.98 12.23 -3.61
CA TYR A 376 10.86 13.31 -4.09
C TYR A 376 11.89 12.88 -5.15
N GLU A 377 11.96 11.61 -5.44
CA GLU A 377 12.92 10.99 -6.36
C GLU A 377 12.19 10.10 -7.39
N TRP A 378 12.82 9.93 -8.54
CA TRP A 378 12.32 9.06 -9.59
C TRP A 378 13.46 8.14 -10.09
N PRO A 379 13.35 6.80 -9.90
CA PRO A 379 14.30 5.84 -10.40
C PRO A 379 14.15 5.71 -11.93
N ILE A 380 15.05 6.32 -12.69
CA ILE A 380 14.97 6.38 -14.17
C ILE A 380 14.98 4.98 -14.76
N LEU A 381 15.87 4.12 -14.28
CA LEU A 381 16.00 2.74 -14.75
C LEU A 381 14.96 1.79 -14.15
N GLY A 382 14.19 2.23 -13.15
CA GLY A 382 13.24 1.39 -12.41
C GLY A 382 12.18 0.73 -13.27
N SER A 383 11.74 1.38 -14.34
CA SER A 383 10.79 0.79 -15.30
C SER A 383 11.41 -0.35 -16.11
N LEU A 384 12.66 -0.19 -16.54
CA LEU A 384 13.40 -1.24 -17.25
C LEU A 384 13.65 -2.43 -16.34
N PHE A 385 14.13 -2.19 -15.12
CA PHE A 385 14.33 -3.24 -14.13
C PHE A 385 13.03 -3.94 -13.77
N THR A 386 11.92 -3.22 -13.61
CA THR A 386 10.61 -3.83 -13.38
C THR A 386 10.22 -4.76 -14.52
N LEU A 387 10.42 -4.36 -15.77
CA LEU A 387 10.11 -5.18 -16.94
C LEU A 387 10.93 -6.49 -16.97
N LEU A 388 12.21 -6.42 -16.60
CA LEU A 388 13.12 -7.57 -16.57
C LEU A 388 12.88 -8.47 -15.36
N ILE A 389 12.66 -7.89 -14.19
CA ILE A 389 12.60 -8.63 -12.92
C ILE A 389 11.18 -9.15 -12.63
N ALA A 390 10.11 -8.48 -13.09
CA ALA A 390 8.74 -8.94 -12.82
C ALA A 390 8.44 -10.38 -13.28
N PRO A 391 8.90 -10.87 -14.44
CA PRO A 391 8.77 -12.29 -14.81
C PRO A 391 9.52 -13.22 -13.84
N VAL A 392 10.78 -12.88 -13.50
CA VAL A 392 11.59 -13.66 -12.54
C VAL A 392 10.89 -13.68 -11.18
N PHE A 393 10.37 -12.55 -10.75
CA PHE A 393 9.63 -12.43 -9.52
C PHE A 393 8.39 -13.34 -9.49
N LYS A 394 7.60 -13.31 -10.55
CA LYS A 394 6.36 -14.11 -10.67
C LYS A 394 6.62 -15.61 -10.78
N PHE A 395 7.65 -16.04 -11.54
CA PHE A 395 7.87 -17.46 -11.84
C PHE A 395 8.92 -18.12 -10.96
N LEU A 396 9.78 -17.37 -10.27
CA LEU A 396 10.81 -17.90 -9.39
C LEU A 396 10.59 -17.49 -7.93
N PHE A 397 10.52 -16.18 -7.62
CA PHE A 397 10.43 -15.72 -6.23
C PHE A 397 9.14 -16.15 -5.54
N LEU A 398 7.96 -15.87 -6.12
CA LEU A 398 6.68 -16.19 -5.47
C LEU A 398 6.46 -17.71 -5.30
N PRO A 399 6.67 -18.55 -6.33
CA PRO A 399 6.58 -20.01 -6.13
C PRO A 399 7.70 -20.54 -5.25
N GLY A 400 8.92 -19.99 -5.35
CA GLY A 400 10.06 -20.39 -4.54
C GLY A 400 9.83 -20.17 -3.04
N VAL A 401 9.37 -18.99 -2.65
CA VAL A 401 9.04 -18.68 -1.26
C VAL A 401 7.95 -19.61 -0.70
N LEU A 402 6.92 -19.88 -1.49
CA LEU A 402 5.87 -20.82 -1.10
C LEU A 402 6.43 -22.26 -0.96
N PHE A 403 7.25 -22.70 -1.92
CA PHE A 403 7.88 -24.02 -1.89
C PHE A 403 8.81 -24.17 -0.68
N LEU A 404 9.68 -23.23 -0.43
CA LEU A 404 10.58 -23.24 0.74
C LEU A 404 9.79 -23.37 2.05
N THR A 405 8.72 -22.59 2.19
CA THR A 405 7.91 -22.60 3.43
C THR A 405 7.15 -23.92 3.63
N LEU A 406 6.64 -24.54 2.55
CA LEU A 406 5.88 -25.79 2.64
C LEU A 406 6.77 -27.03 2.82
N PHE A 407 7.97 -27.01 2.23
CA PHE A 407 8.86 -28.17 2.16
C PHE A 407 10.14 -28.03 2.98
N ASN A 408 10.26 -27.04 3.88
CA ASN A 408 11.46 -26.75 4.65
C ASN A 408 12.09 -28.00 5.30
N ARG A 409 11.26 -28.90 5.84
CA ARG A 409 11.72 -30.11 6.55
C ARG A 409 12.43 -31.12 5.64
N TRP A 410 12.22 -31.05 4.33
CA TRP A 410 12.81 -32.00 3.36
C TRP A 410 13.95 -31.34 2.58
N LEU A 411 14.20 -30.05 2.77
CA LEU A 411 15.25 -29.35 2.06
C LEU A 411 16.59 -29.53 2.76
N PRO A 412 17.65 -29.93 2.04
CA PRO A 412 18.97 -30.00 2.61
C PRO A 412 19.50 -28.59 2.96
N GLU A 413 20.26 -28.48 4.03
CA GLU A 413 20.85 -27.22 4.48
C GLU A 413 21.73 -26.57 3.39
N THR A 414 22.45 -27.38 2.63
CA THR A 414 23.26 -26.92 1.48
C THR A 414 22.44 -26.15 0.43
N LEU A 415 21.19 -26.56 0.19
CA LEU A 415 20.29 -25.86 -0.75
C LEU A 415 19.85 -24.50 -0.14
N LEU A 416 19.56 -24.46 1.16
CA LEU A 416 19.19 -23.22 1.85
C LEU A 416 20.33 -22.20 1.81
N LEU A 417 21.58 -22.64 2.01
CA LEU A 417 22.76 -21.80 1.89
C LEU A 417 22.99 -21.31 0.44
N LEU A 418 22.76 -22.18 -0.55
CA LEU A 418 22.84 -21.78 -1.97
C LEU A 418 21.79 -20.69 -2.32
N ILE A 419 20.60 -20.80 -1.77
CA ILE A 419 19.54 -19.78 -1.95
C ILE A 419 19.94 -18.48 -1.26
N GLU A 420 20.50 -18.56 -0.05
CA GLU A 420 21.00 -17.39 0.70
C GLU A 420 22.05 -16.63 -0.12
N GLU A 421 23.05 -17.32 -0.64
CA GLU A 421 24.09 -16.73 -1.52
C GLU A 421 23.49 -16.18 -2.83
N GLY A 422 22.50 -16.86 -3.39
CA GLY A 422 21.77 -16.40 -4.57
C GLY A 422 21.01 -15.09 -4.31
N LEU A 423 20.40 -14.92 -3.12
CA LEU A 423 19.74 -13.69 -2.73
C LEU A 423 20.73 -12.55 -2.50
N ILE A 424 21.88 -12.83 -1.88
CA ILE A 424 22.95 -11.85 -1.70
C ILE A 424 23.50 -11.39 -3.07
N LEU A 425 23.71 -12.32 -3.98
CA LEU A 425 24.15 -11.99 -5.35
C LEU A 425 23.10 -11.16 -6.09
N PHE A 426 21.82 -11.51 -5.94
CA PHE A 426 20.71 -10.75 -6.51
C PHE A 426 20.69 -9.31 -5.99
N GLU A 427 20.81 -9.09 -4.68
CA GLU A 427 20.90 -7.76 -4.08
C GLU A 427 22.07 -6.95 -4.66
N ARG A 428 23.27 -7.55 -4.78
CA ARG A 428 24.44 -6.90 -5.37
C ARG A 428 24.23 -6.50 -6.84
N ILE A 429 23.54 -7.34 -7.63
CA ILE A 429 23.22 -7.03 -9.02
C ILE A 429 22.28 -5.83 -9.11
N ILE A 430 21.27 -5.79 -8.23
CA ILE A 430 20.33 -4.67 -8.19
C ILE A 430 20.99 -3.41 -7.66
N ASP A 431 21.86 -3.52 -6.66
CA ASP A 431 22.59 -2.40 -6.08
C ASP A 431 23.52 -1.70 -7.10
N PHE A 432 24.03 -2.42 -8.08
CA PHE A 432 24.76 -1.81 -9.20
C PHE A 432 23.91 -0.77 -9.98
N SER A 433 22.59 -0.87 -9.89
CA SER A 433 21.66 0.09 -10.47
C SER A 433 21.23 1.21 -9.50
N SER A 434 21.59 1.08 -8.22
CA SER A 434 21.35 2.12 -7.22
C SER A 434 22.12 3.38 -7.60
N GLY A 435 21.61 4.54 -7.23
CA GLY A 435 22.19 5.81 -7.67
C GLY A 435 21.72 6.31 -9.04
N SER A 436 20.86 5.56 -9.76
CA SER A 436 20.20 6.03 -10.99
C SER A 436 18.95 6.87 -10.73
N SER A 437 18.60 7.14 -9.47
CA SER A 437 17.45 7.93 -9.11
C SER A 437 17.70 9.42 -9.29
N LEU A 438 16.77 10.10 -9.96
CA LEU A 438 16.79 11.55 -10.14
C LEU A 438 16.01 12.22 -9.03
N ILE A 439 16.66 13.06 -8.24
CA ILE A 439 16.01 13.87 -7.21
C ILE A 439 15.34 15.06 -7.88
N ILE A 440 14.02 15.09 -7.91
CA ILE A 440 13.22 16.11 -8.60
C ILE A 440 12.56 17.10 -7.61
N GLY A 441 12.26 16.63 -6.41
CA GLY A 441 11.47 17.39 -5.43
C GLY A 441 9.97 17.38 -5.77
N ARG A 442 9.18 18.17 -5.05
CA ARG A 442 7.72 18.25 -5.27
C ARG A 442 7.38 19.06 -6.51
N LEU A 443 6.67 18.45 -7.43
CA LEU A 443 6.09 19.13 -8.59
C LEU A 443 4.76 19.80 -8.21
N PRO A 444 4.46 21.01 -8.74
CA PRO A 444 3.16 21.66 -8.54
C PRO A 444 2.02 20.77 -9.04
N LEU A 445 0.95 20.63 -8.25
CA LEU A 445 -0.20 19.77 -8.57
C LEU A 445 -0.84 20.09 -9.92
N VAL A 446 -0.97 21.39 -10.24
CA VAL A 446 -1.56 21.84 -11.51
C VAL A 446 -0.71 21.36 -12.69
N LEU A 447 0.61 21.55 -12.61
CA LEU A 447 1.54 21.11 -13.67
C LEU A 447 1.54 19.57 -13.79
N SER A 448 1.51 18.85 -12.67
CA SER A 448 1.41 17.38 -12.66
C SER A 448 0.11 16.90 -13.32
N GLY A 449 -1.01 17.57 -13.02
CA GLY A 449 -2.30 17.28 -13.65
C GLY A 449 -2.31 17.54 -15.16
N MET A 450 -1.76 18.67 -15.60
CA MET A 450 -1.63 19.00 -17.03
C MET A 450 -0.72 18.01 -17.76
N TYR A 451 0.37 17.60 -17.12
CA TYR A 451 1.28 16.61 -17.66
C TYR A 451 0.59 15.24 -17.85
N ILE A 452 -0.07 14.72 -16.82
CA ILE A 452 -0.82 13.46 -16.89
C ILE A 452 -1.89 13.54 -17.98
N PHE A 453 -2.65 14.64 -18.04
CA PHE A 453 -3.69 14.83 -19.04
C PHE A 453 -3.13 14.85 -20.47
N GLY A 454 -2.01 15.55 -20.69
CA GLY A 454 -1.32 15.56 -21.98
C GLY A 454 -0.87 14.16 -22.43
N LEU A 455 -0.32 13.35 -21.50
CA LEU A 455 0.08 11.97 -21.77
C LEU A 455 -1.12 11.06 -22.06
N LEU A 456 -2.26 11.25 -21.37
CA LEU A 456 -3.48 10.48 -21.64
C LEU A 456 -4.05 10.76 -23.03
N ILE A 457 -3.95 12.00 -23.52
CA ILE A 457 -4.33 12.34 -24.91
C ILE A 457 -3.45 11.61 -25.93
N CYS A 458 -2.17 11.41 -25.62
CA CYS A 458 -1.26 10.68 -26.48
C CYS A 458 -1.52 9.17 -26.53
N MET A 459 -2.30 8.62 -25.59
CA MET A 459 -2.48 7.18 -25.41
C MET A 459 -3.06 6.46 -26.64
N ASP A 460 -4.09 7.01 -27.26
CA ASP A 460 -4.73 6.38 -28.42
C ASP A 460 -3.82 6.40 -29.65
N ARG A 461 -3.05 7.46 -29.82
CA ARG A 461 -2.12 7.64 -30.96
C ARG A 461 -0.88 6.74 -30.86
N LEU A 462 -0.49 6.35 -29.64
CA LEU A 462 0.60 5.38 -29.42
C LEU A 462 0.30 4.01 -30.04
N LYS A 463 -0.97 3.62 -30.13
CA LYS A 463 -1.38 2.34 -30.76
C LYS A 463 -1.14 2.31 -32.27
N GLU A 464 -1.24 3.48 -32.93
CA GLU A 464 -1.07 3.60 -34.38
C GLU A 464 0.40 3.78 -34.80
N GLN A 465 1.11 4.68 -34.13
CA GLN A 465 2.51 5.03 -34.44
C GLN A 465 3.39 5.07 -33.17
N PRO A 466 3.75 3.90 -32.62
CA PRO A 466 4.40 3.83 -31.31
C PRO A 466 5.74 4.58 -31.24
N VAL A 467 6.61 4.48 -32.24
CA VAL A 467 7.94 5.11 -32.23
C VAL A 467 7.86 6.63 -32.22
N LYS A 468 7.02 7.20 -33.11
CA LYS A 468 6.84 8.65 -33.21
C LYS A 468 6.27 9.25 -31.93
N HIS A 469 5.28 8.58 -31.34
CA HIS A 469 4.63 9.09 -30.13
C HIS A 469 5.47 8.84 -28.88
N LEU A 470 6.30 7.79 -28.82
CA LEU A 470 7.32 7.64 -27.77
C LEU A 470 8.30 8.81 -27.78
N PHE A 471 8.73 9.27 -28.96
CA PHE A 471 9.59 10.44 -29.06
C PHE A 471 8.91 11.70 -28.47
N TYR A 472 7.64 11.94 -28.80
CA TYR A 472 6.90 13.08 -28.23
C TYR A 472 6.66 12.94 -26.73
N VAL A 473 6.34 11.75 -26.24
CA VAL A 473 6.22 11.45 -24.80
C VAL A 473 7.55 11.71 -24.10
N GLY A 474 8.65 11.24 -24.68
CA GLY A 474 9.98 11.49 -24.14
C GLY A 474 10.35 12.97 -24.11
N LEU A 475 10.14 13.69 -25.21
CA LEU A 475 10.41 15.13 -25.29
C LEU A 475 9.54 15.93 -24.30
N PHE A 476 8.25 15.63 -24.23
CA PHE A 476 7.33 16.29 -23.28
C PHE A 476 7.71 15.99 -21.82
N SER A 477 8.09 14.75 -21.53
CA SER A 477 8.56 14.36 -20.20
C SER A 477 9.89 15.01 -19.84
N PHE A 478 10.82 15.12 -20.81
CA PHE A 478 12.09 15.82 -20.61
C PHE A 478 11.86 17.29 -20.27
N ILE A 479 11.03 17.99 -21.04
CA ILE A 479 10.67 19.39 -20.76
C ILE A 479 10.05 19.51 -19.37
N PHE A 480 9.11 18.63 -19.03
CA PHE A 480 8.45 18.65 -17.73
C PHE A 480 9.43 18.42 -16.56
N LEU A 481 10.37 17.50 -16.72
CA LEU A 481 11.40 17.19 -15.72
C LEU A 481 12.42 18.30 -15.54
N THR A 482 12.67 19.13 -16.57
CA THR A 482 13.61 20.25 -16.49
C THR A 482 13.01 21.48 -15.81
N LEU A 483 11.67 21.63 -15.79
CA LEU A 483 10.99 22.78 -15.19
C LEU A 483 11.40 23.07 -13.73
N PRO A 484 11.53 22.08 -12.81
CA PRO A 484 11.94 22.36 -11.44
C PRO A 484 13.37 22.92 -11.30
N PHE A 485 14.22 22.67 -12.30
CA PHE A 485 15.62 23.12 -12.29
C PHE A 485 15.76 24.54 -12.89
N LEU A 486 14.75 25.03 -13.59
CA LEU A 486 14.69 26.40 -14.09
C LEU A 486 14.24 27.34 -12.96
N ARG A 487 15.16 27.66 -12.06
CA ARG A 487 14.89 28.57 -10.96
C ARG A 487 15.15 30.02 -11.41
N PHE A 488 14.15 30.85 -11.31
CA PHE A 488 14.22 32.29 -11.62
C PHE A 488 14.41 33.15 -10.35
N SER A 489 14.50 32.54 -9.19
CA SER A 489 14.70 33.24 -7.91
C SER A 489 15.67 32.48 -7.02
N SER A 490 16.53 33.21 -6.32
CA SER A 490 17.33 32.69 -5.22
C SER A 490 16.46 32.58 -3.97
N THR A 491 16.59 31.49 -3.23
CA THR A 491 15.88 31.29 -1.96
C THR A 491 16.86 30.98 -0.85
N ILE A 492 16.71 31.68 0.27
CA ILE A 492 17.42 31.39 1.52
C ILE A 492 16.44 30.62 2.40
N ALA A 493 16.82 29.41 2.82
CA ALA A 493 16.01 28.59 3.69
C ALA A 493 16.66 28.43 5.07
N PHE A 494 15.95 28.86 6.12
CA PHE A 494 16.32 28.57 7.49
C PHE A 494 15.71 27.20 7.87
N ILE A 495 16.58 26.26 8.26
CA ILE A 495 16.17 24.91 8.58
C ILE A 495 16.15 24.77 10.10
N ASP A 496 14.98 24.43 10.67
CA ASP A 496 14.86 24.06 12.07
C ASP A 496 15.47 22.65 12.27
N VAL A 497 16.65 22.61 12.84
CA VAL A 497 17.37 21.37 13.18
C VAL A 497 17.17 20.97 14.65
N GLY A 498 16.33 21.71 15.40
CA GLY A 498 16.00 21.47 16.79
C GLY A 498 16.98 22.14 17.76
N GLN A 499 18.21 21.66 17.87
CA GLN A 499 19.28 22.28 18.63
C GLN A 499 20.35 22.78 17.67
N GLY A 500 20.41 24.09 17.45
CA GLY A 500 21.34 24.76 16.54
C GLY A 500 20.64 25.37 15.32
N ASP A 501 21.38 26.16 14.55
CA ASP A 501 20.91 26.85 13.34
C ASP A 501 21.51 26.21 12.09
N SER A 502 20.70 26.00 11.05
CA SER A 502 21.15 25.61 9.75
C SER A 502 20.52 26.49 8.68
N ILE A 503 21.35 27.08 7.83
CA ILE A 503 20.93 27.97 6.75
C ILE A 503 21.36 27.33 5.43
N PHE A 504 20.42 27.18 4.53
CA PHE A 504 20.65 26.74 3.16
C PHE A 504 20.54 27.96 2.22
N LEU A 505 21.58 28.18 1.40
CA LEU A 505 21.68 29.27 0.42
C LEU A 505 21.41 28.76 -0.99
#